data_b25cd133641a695d1d4c93927320034d
#
_entry.id   b25cd133641a695d1d4c93927320034d
#
_cell.length_a   1.000
_cell.length_b   1.000
_cell.length_c   1.000
_cell.angle_alpha   90.00
_cell.angle_beta   90.00
_cell.angle_gamma   90.00
#
_symmetry.space_group_name_H-M   'P 1'
#
loop_
_entity.id
_entity.type
_entity.pdbx_description
1 polymer ?
#
loop_
_entity_poly.entity_id
_entity_poly.type
_entity_poly.pdbx_seq_one_letter_code
_entity_poly.pdbx_strand_id
1 'polypeptide(L)' 'MKIGIIGSGIVGRVLGKAFLSEGYEVMLGTRNVSKDEVVRWKNENPKGSSGSFEEAAKFGDLLVLAVAG' A
#
# COMPACT_ATOMS: atom_id res chain seq x y z
N MET A 1 11.57 -8.72 1.52
CA MET A 1 11.41 -7.84 0.36
C MET A 1 10.37 -6.78 0.66
N LYS A 2 10.61 -5.58 0.22
CA LYS A 2 9.68 -4.47 0.41
C LYS A 2 8.87 -4.27 -0.86
N ILE A 3 7.57 -4.10 -0.71
CA ILE A 3 6.65 -3.91 -1.84
C ILE A 3 5.97 -2.57 -1.72
N GLY A 4 6.14 -1.73 -2.74
CA GLY A 4 5.42 -0.48 -2.86
C GLY A 4 4.24 -0.66 -3.79
N ILE A 5 3.04 -0.31 -3.32
CA ILE A 5 1.83 -0.42 -4.13
C ILE A 5 1.39 0.99 -4.52
N ILE A 6 1.34 1.24 -5.81
CA ILE A 6 0.91 2.54 -6.34
C ILE A 6 -0.59 2.48 -6.59
N GLY A 7 -1.34 3.04 -5.69
CA GLY A 7 -2.80 3.04 -5.73
C GLY A 7 -3.39 2.52 -4.44
N SER A 8 -4.42 3.19 -3.94
CA SER A 8 -5.06 2.85 -2.68
C SER A 8 -6.53 2.46 -2.85
N GLY A 9 -6.93 2.11 -4.06
CA GLY A 9 -8.25 1.59 -4.34
C GLY A 9 -8.42 0.17 -3.79
N ILE A 10 -9.53 -0.46 -4.12
CA ILE A 10 -9.85 -1.79 -3.61
C ILE A 10 -8.75 -2.80 -3.96
N VAL A 11 -8.29 -2.79 -5.22
CA VAL A 11 -7.27 -3.74 -5.68
C VAL A 11 -5.96 -3.55 -4.89
N GLY A 12 -5.51 -2.30 -4.74
CA GLY A 12 -4.28 -2.02 -4.00
C GLY A 12 -4.35 -2.45 -2.56
N ARG A 13 -5.48 -2.20 -1.90
CA ARG A 13 -5.66 -2.57 -0.49
C ARG A 13 -5.73 -4.09 -0.31
N VAL A 14 -6.39 -4.80 -1.22
CA VAL A 14 -6.46 -6.25 -1.17
C VAL A 14 -5.09 -6.88 -1.41
N LEU A 15 -4.36 -6.38 -2.41
CA LEU A 15 -3.01 -6.87 -2.70
C LEU A 15 -2.06 -6.58 -1.53
N GLY A 16 -2.17 -5.40 -0.93
CA GLY A 16 -1.34 -5.05 0.21
C GLY A 16 -1.53 -6.00 1.38
N LYS A 17 -2.78 -6.33 1.68
CA LYS A 17 -3.09 -7.28 2.74
C LYS A 17 -2.53 -8.67 2.41
N ALA A 18 -2.68 -9.11 1.17
CA ALA A 18 -2.17 -10.40 0.74
C ALA A 18 -0.64 -10.50 0.87
N PHE A 19 0.08 -9.46 0.44
CA PHE A 19 1.53 -9.44 0.56
C PHE A 19 1.97 -9.42 2.02
N LEU A 20 1.27 -8.67 2.88
CA LEU A 20 1.58 -8.65 4.30
C LEU A 20 1.40 -10.04 4.92
N SER A 21 0.37 -10.77 4.51
CA SER A 21 0.14 -12.12 5.04
C SER A 21 1.22 -13.10 4.58
N GLU A 22 1.91 -12.80 3.49
CA GLU A 22 3.04 -13.60 3.01
C GLU A 22 4.36 -13.19 3.66
N GLY A 23 4.35 -12.21 4.55
CA GLY A 23 5.53 -11.79 5.28
C GLY A 23 6.33 -10.66 4.64
N TYR A 24 5.82 -10.05 3.57
CA TYR A 24 6.48 -8.92 2.94
C TYR A 24 6.15 -7.63 3.69
N GLU A 25 7.06 -6.66 3.60
CA GLU A 25 6.76 -5.31 4.05
C GLU A 25 6.05 -4.57 2.92
N VAL A 26 5.02 -3.80 3.24
CA VAL A 26 4.19 -3.14 2.22
C VAL A 26 3.98 -1.68 2.57
N MET A 27 4.14 -0.81 1.59
CA MET A 27 3.71 0.58 1.69
C MET A 27 2.67 0.86 0.61
N LEU A 28 1.50 1.31 1.04
CA LEU A 28 0.40 1.67 0.15
C LEU A 28 0.58 3.12 -0.28
N GLY A 29 0.83 3.33 -1.56
CA GLY A 29 0.97 4.68 -2.13
C GLY A 29 -0.38 5.26 -2.48
N THR A 30 -0.64 6.48 -2.05
CA THR A 30 -1.92 7.15 -2.25
C THR A 30 -1.69 8.63 -2.46
N ARG A 31 -2.67 9.29 -3.08
CA ARG A 31 -2.64 10.75 -3.20
C ARG A 31 -3.00 11.44 -1.89
N ASN A 32 -3.71 10.74 -1.01
CA ASN A 32 -4.14 11.31 0.26
C ASN A 32 -4.11 10.25 1.35
N VAL A 33 -3.09 10.33 2.20
CA VAL A 33 -2.90 9.36 3.30
C VAL A 33 -3.97 9.50 4.39
N SER A 34 -4.73 10.59 4.37
CA SER A 34 -5.79 10.83 5.35
C SER A 34 -7.15 10.29 4.91
N LYS A 35 -7.25 9.68 3.74
CA LYS A 35 -8.50 9.07 3.28
C LYS A 35 -8.95 8.00 4.27
N ASP A 36 -10.25 7.95 4.53
CA ASP A 36 -10.82 7.01 5.49
C ASP A 36 -10.44 5.56 5.17
N GLU A 37 -10.52 5.17 3.91
CA GLU A 37 -10.19 3.80 3.52
C GLU A 37 -8.72 3.45 3.73
N VAL A 38 -7.82 4.44 3.58
CA VAL A 38 -6.39 4.24 3.82
C VAL A 38 -6.11 4.12 5.31
N VAL A 39 -6.71 5.01 6.10
CA VAL A 39 -6.55 4.98 7.56
C VAL A 39 -7.10 3.67 8.13
N ARG A 40 -8.27 3.24 7.66
CA ARG A 40 -8.86 1.99 8.08
C ARG A 40 -7.99 0.80 7.71
N TRP A 41 -7.45 0.79 6.49
CA TRP A 41 -6.55 -0.27 6.04
C TRP A 41 -5.32 -0.39 6.95
N LYS A 42 -4.73 0.75 7.31
CA LYS A 42 -3.57 0.77 8.23
C LYS A 42 -3.94 0.25 9.61
N ASN A 43 -5.12 0.60 10.11
CA ASN A 43 -5.58 0.12 11.41
C ASN A 43 -5.81 -1.38 11.40
N GLU A 44 -6.31 -1.92 10.29
CA GLU A 44 -6.53 -3.35 10.12
C GLU A 44 -5.24 -4.12 9.82
N ASN A 45 -4.23 -3.41 9.31
CA ASN A 45 -2.96 -4.01 8.90
C ASN A 45 -1.80 -3.23 9.53
N PRO A 46 -1.59 -3.38 10.84
CA PRO A 46 -0.61 -2.54 11.55
C PRO A 46 0.83 -2.70 11.08
N LYS A 47 1.14 -3.77 10.37
CA LYS A 47 2.47 -3.95 9.78
C LYS A 47 2.62 -3.24 8.44
N GLY A 48 1.52 -2.77 7.86
CA GLY A 48 1.55 -2.01 6.63
C GLY A 48 1.79 -0.53 6.91
N SER A 49 2.21 0.18 5.89
CA SER A 49 2.39 1.63 5.97
C SER A 49 1.73 2.29 4.77
N SER A 50 1.62 3.60 4.81
CA SER A 50 1.10 4.37 3.70
C SER A 50 1.94 5.61 3.50
N GLY A 51 1.94 6.11 2.28
CA GLY A 51 2.69 7.29 1.93
C GLY A 51 2.24 7.79 0.56
N SER A 52 2.93 8.79 0.05
CA SER A 52 2.69 9.28 -1.29
C SER A 52 3.12 8.24 -2.32
N PHE A 53 2.75 8.45 -3.58
CA PHE A 53 3.22 7.58 -4.66
C PHE A 53 4.76 7.56 -4.70
N GLU A 54 5.38 8.71 -4.53
CA GLU A 54 6.83 8.81 -4.54
C GLU A 54 7.45 8.05 -3.38
N GLU A 55 6.86 8.16 -2.19
CA GLU A 55 7.36 7.44 -1.02
C GLU A 55 7.25 5.93 -1.20
N ALA A 56 6.12 5.47 -1.72
CA ALA A 56 5.94 4.04 -1.98
C ALA A 56 6.92 3.54 -3.05
N ALA A 57 7.18 4.36 -4.06
CA ALA A 57 8.13 3.99 -5.11
C ALA A 57 9.55 3.85 -4.56
N LYS A 58 9.94 4.71 -3.63
CA LYS A 58 11.25 4.63 -3.00
C LYS A 58 11.34 3.49 -1.99
N PHE A 59 10.23 3.19 -1.34
CA PHE A 59 10.18 2.15 -0.31
C PHE A 59 10.36 0.76 -0.91
N GLY A 60 9.68 0.49 -2.04
CA GLY A 60 9.58 -0.86 -2.56
C GLY A 60 10.77 -1.31 -3.38
N ASP A 61 11.21 -2.54 -3.13
CA ASP A 61 12.11 -3.24 -4.03
C ASP A 61 11.35 -3.67 -5.28
N LEU A 62 10.05 -3.93 -5.11
CA LEU A 62 9.12 -4.25 -6.18
C LEU A 62 7.97 -3.25 -6.14
N LEU A 63 7.60 -2.71 -7.29
CA LEU A 63 6.46 -1.81 -7.39
C LEU A 63 5.29 -2.51 -8.07
N VAL A 64 4.12 -2.37 -7.47
CA VAL A 64 2.88 -2.90 -8.03
C VAL A 64 1.98 -1.73 -8.38
N LEU A 65 1.59 -1.64 -9.64
CA LEU A 65 0.66 -0.61 -10.09
C LEU A 65 -0.76 -1.12 -9.92
N ALA A 66 -1.48 -0.52 -9.00
CA ALA A 66 -2.86 -0.93 -8.68
C ALA A 66 -3.81 0.26 -8.85
N VAL A 67 -3.53 1.09 -9.84
CA VAL A 67 -4.38 2.23 -10.15
C VAL A 67 -5.53 1.77 -11.02
N ALA A 68 -6.75 2.10 -10.62
CA ALA A 68 -7.91 1.87 -11.45
C ALA A 68 -7.88 2.87 -12.60
N GLY A 69 -7.96 2.35 -13.79
CA GLY A 69 -7.94 3.16 -15.00
C GLY A 69 -9.16 4.06 -15.13
#